data_f05b1bd8e40ded372f9bf561418a3cfa
#
_entry.id   f05b1bd8e40ded372f9bf561418a3cfa
#
_cell.length_a   1.000
_cell.length_b   1.000
_cell.length_c   1.000
_cell.angle_alpha   90.00
_cell.angle_beta   90.00
_cell.angle_gamma   90.00
#
_symmetry.space_group_name_H-M   'P 1'
#
loop_
_entity.id
_entity.type
_entity.pdbx_description
1 polymer ?
#
loop_
_entity_poly.entity_id
_entity_poly.type
_entity_poly.pdbx_seq_one_letter_code
_entity_poly.pdbx_strand_id
1 'polypeptide(L)'
;MGLLRAGLTQEAYDREYTNTQLLQRIAGYFRPWLGRLVLISVMVSLLSLFGAALPIVVARGVETLVVGQTNPGPIIALLVGVVLVLGILTWVVNWVRRVETSKLIGDVILAMRKDAFSAVMNHDLSFFDKYQSGRIVSRVTSDTDEFARVAVLVTDLVSQLLLVAILLVYLIGIDLQLTLILSFLAPLAFIIAGRFQGWARKVTRRSQQAIADVNASIQEAVTGISVAKNFRREQRIYDEFHAVNQRSYGIMVRRGMVLSSLFPTLTFFSGVGTALLLYFGGANVYAQVINAGAWFLFINSVDRFWFPMLNLSAFWSQFQGALSATERIFALMDAEPVVVQRGNITLTHIAGDIRFEHVNFGYSRDEPVLQDFNLHIRPGESIALVGHTGAGKSSIAKLVTRYYEFQGGRLLIDGHDLRLLDLHGYRQRLGVVSQSPFLFAGSVADNIRYARPEMSDEEVAAIARQIGNGDWMETLPEGLQTDVGERGSRLSMGQRQLVVLARMLALDPGIFILDEATASVDPFTEAQIQTALDLILHNRTSIVIAHRLSTVKAADRILVLQQGRIIEEGSHEQLLAQAGHYADLYNTYFRHQSLEFIETRGQSSSAVKAG
;
A
#
# COMPACT_ATOMS: atom_id res chain seq x y z
N MET A 1 -8.23 -6.64 27.03
CA MET A 1 -7.96 -5.78 25.88
C MET A 1 -6.81 -6.26 24.98
N GLY A 2 -5.95 -7.18 25.42
CA GLY A 2 -4.78 -7.63 24.67
C GLY A 2 -4.93 -8.83 23.70
N LEU A 3 -6.11 -9.40 23.49
CA LEU A 3 -6.29 -10.66 22.76
C LEU A 3 -6.74 -10.55 21.29
N LEU A 4 -6.92 -9.34 20.74
CA LEU A 4 -7.36 -9.11 19.36
C LEU A 4 -6.25 -8.66 18.39
N ARG A 5 -5.03 -8.44 18.89
CA ARG A 5 -3.88 -7.93 18.10
C ARG A 5 -3.05 -8.99 17.37
N ALA A 6 -3.31 -10.27 17.59
CA ALA A 6 -2.53 -11.36 16.97
C ALA A 6 -3.01 -11.66 15.54
N GLY A 7 -2.55 -10.89 14.55
CA GLY A 7 -2.84 -11.21 13.15
C GLY A 7 -2.43 -10.21 12.09
N LEU A 8 -2.06 -8.99 12.46
CA LEU A 8 -1.53 -7.98 11.54
C LEU A 8 -0.09 -7.69 11.96
N THR A 9 0.85 -7.91 11.07
CA THR A 9 2.27 -7.59 11.30
C THR A 9 2.38 -6.09 11.57
N GLN A 10 2.70 -5.76 12.82
CA GLN A 10 2.96 -4.40 13.27
C GLN A 10 4.26 -3.90 12.65
N GLU A 11 4.25 -2.72 12.03
CA GLU A 11 5.45 -2.07 11.53
C GLU A 11 6.08 -1.20 12.64
N ALA A 12 7.39 -0.96 12.56
CA ALA A 12 8.10 -0.20 13.60
C ALA A 12 7.64 1.27 13.72
N TYR A 13 6.97 1.82 12.71
CA TYR A 13 6.37 3.16 12.74
C TYR A 13 4.90 3.15 13.17
N ASP A 14 4.30 1.97 13.42
CA ASP A 14 2.92 1.90 13.91
C ASP A 14 2.87 2.45 15.33
N ARG A 15 2.26 3.62 15.47
CA ARG A 15 2.06 4.29 16.76
C ARG A 15 0.77 3.77 17.42
N GLU A 16 0.76 3.71 18.74
CA GLU A 16 -0.45 3.43 19.49
C GLU A 16 -1.23 4.75 19.69
N TYR A 17 -2.38 4.86 19.02
CA TYR A 17 -3.31 5.96 19.25
C TYR A 17 -4.39 5.54 20.22
N THR A 18 -4.80 6.45 21.09
CA THR A 18 -6.04 6.26 21.86
C THR A 18 -7.26 6.41 20.95
N ASN A 19 -8.33 5.68 21.24
CA ASN A 19 -9.57 5.80 20.48
C ASN A 19 -10.07 7.24 20.37
N THR A 20 -9.87 8.05 21.42
CA THR A 20 -10.25 9.47 21.43
C THR A 20 -9.43 10.29 20.43
N GLN A 21 -8.11 10.06 20.35
CA GLN A 21 -7.25 10.74 19.38
C GLN A 21 -7.62 10.38 17.95
N LEU A 22 -7.89 9.08 17.69
CA LEU A 22 -8.34 8.63 16.37
C LEU A 22 -9.66 9.29 15.96
N LEU A 23 -10.66 9.29 16.87
CA LEU A 23 -11.96 9.89 16.59
C LEU A 23 -11.87 11.42 16.40
N GLN A 24 -11.05 12.12 17.18
CA GLN A 24 -10.82 13.56 17.00
C GLN A 24 -10.17 13.85 15.64
N ARG A 25 -9.18 13.08 15.25
CA ARG A 25 -8.51 13.26 13.97
C ARG A 25 -9.42 12.92 12.78
N ILE A 26 -10.22 11.85 12.89
CA ILE A 26 -11.27 11.53 11.93
C ILE A 26 -12.26 12.69 11.80
N ALA A 27 -12.75 13.22 12.92
CA ALA A 27 -13.67 14.37 12.92
C ALA A 27 -13.06 15.59 12.22
N GLY A 28 -11.75 15.78 12.32
CA GLY A 28 -11.03 16.83 11.61
C GLY A 28 -11.21 16.75 10.09
N TYR A 29 -11.21 15.56 9.51
CA TYR A 29 -11.44 15.35 8.06
C TYR A 29 -12.88 15.65 7.63
N PHE A 30 -13.87 15.54 8.54
CA PHE A 30 -15.26 15.91 8.25
C PHE A 30 -15.56 17.41 8.43
N ARG A 31 -14.71 18.14 9.17
CA ARG A 31 -14.91 19.55 9.49
C ARG A 31 -15.13 20.47 8.27
N PRO A 32 -14.42 20.33 7.14
CA PRO A 32 -14.66 21.15 5.95
C PRO A 32 -16.06 20.95 5.34
N TRP A 33 -16.72 19.82 5.64
CA TRP A 33 -17.98 19.38 5.03
C TRP A 33 -19.16 19.39 6.02
N LEU A 34 -19.08 20.17 7.09
CA LEU A 34 -20.11 20.24 8.13
C LEU A 34 -21.52 20.52 7.59
N GLY A 35 -21.65 21.36 6.56
CA GLY A 35 -22.95 21.61 5.93
C GLY A 35 -23.61 20.37 5.34
N ARG A 36 -22.83 19.50 4.67
CA ARG A 36 -23.32 18.22 4.15
C ARG A 36 -23.63 17.24 5.28
N LEU A 37 -22.81 17.23 6.32
CA LEU A 37 -23.03 16.38 7.49
C LEU A 37 -24.36 16.72 8.17
N VAL A 38 -24.67 18.01 8.33
CA VAL A 38 -25.96 18.48 8.88
C VAL A 38 -27.10 18.07 7.96
N LEU A 39 -26.97 18.25 6.63
CA LEU A 39 -27.99 17.81 5.67
C LEU A 39 -28.26 16.31 5.78
N ILE A 40 -27.22 15.48 5.82
CA ILE A 40 -27.35 14.02 5.98
C ILE A 40 -28.04 13.69 7.30
N SER A 41 -27.70 14.38 8.41
CA SER A 41 -28.33 14.18 9.72
C SER A 41 -29.81 14.51 9.71
N VAL A 42 -30.20 15.58 9.02
CA VAL A 42 -31.63 15.93 8.82
C VAL A 42 -32.32 14.84 7.98
N MET A 43 -31.71 14.38 6.90
CA MET A 43 -32.28 13.31 6.06
C MET A 43 -32.42 12.00 6.85
N VAL A 44 -31.46 11.64 7.69
CA VAL A 44 -31.51 10.49 8.60
C VAL A 44 -32.68 10.61 9.57
N SER A 45 -32.88 11.79 10.17
CA SER A 45 -33.99 12.05 11.11
C SER A 45 -35.34 11.96 10.40
N LEU A 46 -35.50 12.52 9.21
CA LEU A 46 -36.72 12.42 8.40
C LEU A 46 -37.02 10.98 8.00
N LEU A 47 -36.03 10.20 7.57
CA LEU A 47 -36.18 8.79 7.25
C LEU A 47 -36.65 7.97 8.45
N SER A 48 -36.12 8.24 9.62
CA SER A 48 -36.51 7.58 10.86
C SER A 48 -37.96 7.93 11.25
N LEU A 49 -38.37 9.18 11.06
CA LEU A 49 -39.73 9.65 11.30
C LEU A 49 -40.71 8.99 10.31
N PHE A 50 -40.43 9.02 9.01
CA PHE A 50 -41.29 8.41 7.99
C PHE A 50 -41.35 6.89 8.16
N GLY A 51 -40.21 6.26 8.48
CA GLY A 51 -40.16 4.82 8.77
C GLY A 51 -40.96 4.40 9.98
N ALA A 52 -41.08 5.25 11.02
CA ALA A 52 -41.96 5.03 12.17
C ALA A 52 -43.42 5.39 11.87
N ALA A 53 -43.69 6.43 11.08
CA ALA A 53 -45.03 6.87 10.73
C ALA A 53 -45.81 5.82 9.91
N LEU A 54 -45.12 5.13 8.98
CA LEU A 54 -45.75 4.17 8.09
C LEU A 54 -46.52 3.05 8.82
N PRO A 55 -45.94 2.27 9.78
CA PRO A 55 -46.68 1.26 10.51
C PRO A 55 -47.77 1.84 11.41
N ILE A 56 -47.60 3.06 11.94
CA ILE A 56 -48.60 3.75 12.76
C ILE A 56 -49.81 4.10 11.92
N VAL A 57 -49.62 4.63 10.71
CA VAL A 57 -50.73 4.95 9.77
C VAL A 57 -51.47 3.69 9.37
N VAL A 58 -50.76 2.60 9.04
CA VAL A 58 -51.39 1.32 8.69
C VAL A 58 -52.18 0.76 9.88
N ALA A 59 -51.63 0.82 11.10
CA ALA A 59 -52.30 0.35 12.31
C ALA A 59 -53.60 1.12 12.59
N ARG A 60 -53.62 2.44 12.45
CA ARG A 60 -54.83 3.26 12.57
C ARG A 60 -55.86 2.93 11.47
N GLY A 61 -55.37 2.63 10.26
CA GLY A 61 -56.22 2.17 9.18
C GLY A 61 -56.94 0.85 9.48
N VAL A 62 -56.20 -0.12 10.01
CA VAL A 62 -56.74 -1.41 10.45
C VAL A 62 -57.81 -1.20 11.52
N GLU A 63 -57.55 -0.35 12.51
CA GLU A 63 -58.53 -0.02 13.56
C GLU A 63 -59.82 0.53 12.97
N THR A 64 -59.73 1.52 12.07
CA THR A 64 -60.90 2.17 11.45
C THR A 64 -61.72 1.21 10.63
N LEU A 65 -61.10 0.21 9.99
CA LEU A 65 -61.79 -0.83 9.22
C LEU A 65 -62.47 -1.87 10.11
N VAL A 66 -61.86 -2.22 11.25
CA VAL A 66 -62.43 -3.22 12.20
C VAL A 66 -63.62 -2.67 12.96
N VAL A 67 -63.64 -1.38 13.29
CA VAL A 67 -64.79 -0.73 14.02
C VAL A 67 -66.05 -0.63 13.17
N GLY A 68 -66.02 -1.00 11.89
CA GLY A 68 -67.22 -1.23 11.07
C GLY A 68 -67.94 0.05 10.59
N GLN A 69 -67.36 0.73 9.60
CA GLN A 69 -68.05 1.81 8.90
C GLN A 69 -68.83 1.30 7.72
N THR A 70 -70.04 1.90 7.50
CA THR A 70 -70.96 1.53 6.44
C THR A 70 -70.44 1.73 5.01
N ASN A 71 -69.33 2.51 4.84
CA ASN A 71 -68.69 2.70 3.54
C ASN A 71 -67.13 2.82 3.70
N PRO A 72 -66.41 1.72 3.61
CA PRO A 72 -64.97 1.70 3.80
C PRO A 72 -64.15 2.27 2.61
N GLY A 73 -64.73 2.42 1.43
CA GLY A 73 -64.05 2.78 0.19
C GLY A 73 -63.24 4.09 0.27
N PRO A 74 -63.81 5.22 0.70
CA PRO A 74 -63.10 6.48 0.81
C PRO A 74 -61.93 6.45 1.81
N ILE A 75 -62.09 5.72 2.91
CA ILE A 75 -61.07 5.59 3.95
C ILE A 75 -59.88 4.77 3.43
N ILE A 76 -60.14 3.66 2.75
CA ILE A 76 -59.14 2.84 2.11
C ILE A 76 -58.38 3.66 1.07
N ALA A 77 -59.09 4.43 0.23
CA ALA A 77 -58.44 5.29 -0.77
C ALA A 77 -57.53 6.35 -0.14
N LEU A 78 -58.00 6.98 0.96
CA LEU A 78 -57.17 7.93 1.73
C LEU A 78 -55.91 7.27 2.30
N LEU A 79 -56.06 6.09 2.92
CA LEU A 79 -54.94 5.34 3.50
C LEU A 79 -53.93 4.95 2.43
N VAL A 80 -54.36 4.44 1.29
CA VAL A 80 -53.50 4.13 0.14
C VAL A 80 -52.80 5.37 -0.33
N GLY A 81 -53.48 6.51 -0.45
CA GLY A 81 -52.88 7.79 -0.81
C GLY A 81 -51.80 8.23 0.16
N VAL A 82 -52.05 8.17 1.48
CA VAL A 82 -51.09 8.52 2.52
C VAL A 82 -49.86 7.59 2.49
N VAL A 83 -50.07 6.28 2.37
CA VAL A 83 -48.99 5.29 2.28
C VAL A 83 -48.13 5.53 1.04
N LEU A 84 -48.73 5.81 -0.12
CA LEU A 84 -48.00 6.14 -1.35
C LEU A 84 -47.16 7.41 -1.19
N VAL A 85 -47.77 8.48 -0.62
CA VAL A 85 -47.02 9.74 -0.37
C VAL A 85 -45.86 9.52 0.57
N LEU A 86 -46.09 8.81 1.70
CA LEU A 86 -45.00 8.46 2.63
C LEU A 86 -43.92 7.61 1.96
N GLY A 87 -44.31 6.67 1.10
CA GLY A 87 -43.39 5.85 0.32
C GLY A 87 -42.52 6.68 -0.62
N ILE A 88 -43.12 7.59 -1.37
CA ILE A 88 -42.42 8.50 -2.30
C ILE A 88 -41.49 9.43 -1.51
N LEU A 89 -41.95 10.02 -0.41
CA LEU A 89 -41.11 10.88 0.44
C LEU A 89 -39.93 10.12 1.01
N THR A 90 -40.13 8.91 1.50
CA THR A 90 -39.10 8.03 2.01
C THR A 90 -38.07 7.72 0.90
N TRP A 91 -38.53 7.42 -0.30
CA TRP A 91 -37.67 7.15 -1.44
C TRP A 91 -36.81 8.38 -1.82
N VAL A 92 -37.43 9.57 -1.97
CA VAL A 92 -36.73 10.82 -2.31
C VAL A 92 -35.68 11.16 -1.24
N VAL A 93 -36.06 11.17 0.04
CA VAL A 93 -35.16 11.51 1.14
C VAL A 93 -34.00 10.51 1.25
N ASN A 94 -34.29 9.20 1.06
CA ASN A 94 -33.24 8.19 1.08
C ASN A 94 -32.29 8.32 -0.11
N TRP A 95 -32.79 8.66 -1.29
CA TRP A 95 -31.98 8.92 -2.47
C TRP A 95 -31.04 10.11 -2.25
N VAL A 96 -31.55 11.26 -1.77
CA VAL A 96 -30.76 12.45 -1.45
C VAL A 96 -29.71 12.10 -0.39
N ARG A 97 -30.11 11.43 0.70
CA ARG A 97 -29.17 11.00 1.75
C ARG A 97 -28.03 10.14 1.19
N ARG A 98 -28.35 9.13 0.37
CA ARG A 98 -27.33 8.22 -0.21
C ARG A 98 -26.36 8.97 -1.12
N VAL A 99 -26.87 9.86 -1.97
CA VAL A 99 -26.03 10.67 -2.86
C VAL A 99 -25.09 11.58 -2.06
N GLU A 100 -25.63 12.32 -1.09
CA GLU A 100 -24.82 13.25 -0.29
C GLU A 100 -23.83 12.51 0.64
N THR A 101 -24.22 11.34 1.17
CA THR A 101 -23.30 10.48 1.93
C THR A 101 -22.17 9.98 1.05
N SER A 102 -22.44 9.54 -0.18
CA SER A 102 -21.40 9.05 -1.11
C SER A 102 -20.43 10.16 -1.50
N LYS A 103 -20.94 11.38 -1.77
CA LYS A 103 -20.09 12.55 -2.06
C LYS A 103 -19.22 12.93 -0.85
N LEU A 104 -19.83 13.03 0.34
CA LEU A 104 -19.10 13.36 1.57
C LEU A 104 -17.95 12.39 1.84
N ILE A 105 -18.23 11.09 1.77
CA ILE A 105 -17.23 10.06 2.03
C ILE A 105 -16.18 10.05 0.94
N GLY A 106 -16.56 10.24 -0.33
CA GLY A 106 -15.63 10.37 -1.45
C GLY A 106 -14.64 11.51 -1.25
N ASP A 107 -15.12 12.70 -0.83
CA ASP A 107 -14.29 13.87 -0.57
C ASP A 107 -13.34 13.65 0.61
N VAL A 108 -13.82 13.02 1.70
CA VAL A 108 -12.99 12.67 2.87
C VAL A 108 -11.89 11.68 2.48
N ILE A 109 -12.22 10.63 1.70
CA ILE A 109 -11.23 9.64 1.24
C ILE A 109 -10.20 10.31 0.33
N LEU A 110 -10.63 11.18 -0.58
CA LEU A 110 -9.72 11.92 -1.47
C LEU A 110 -8.72 12.73 -0.64
N ALA A 111 -9.19 13.44 0.39
CA ALA A 111 -8.31 14.19 1.29
C ALA A 111 -7.34 13.27 2.04
N MET A 112 -7.83 12.18 2.64
CA MET A 112 -6.98 11.21 3.36
C MET A 112 -5.93 10.56 2.45
N ARG A 113 -6.30 10.16 1.24
CA ARG A 113 -5.37 9.57 0.27
C ARG A 113 -4.32 10.57 -0.20
N LYS A 114 -4.72 11.83 -0.43
CA LYS A 114 -3.80 12.92 -0.80
C LYS A 114 -2.77 13.16 0.30
N ASP A 115 -3.22 13.25 1.55
CA ASP A 115 -2.33 13.49 2.69
C ASP A 115 -1.40 12.30 2.93
N ALA A 116 -1.93 11.06 2.88
CA ALA A 116 -1.14 9.85 3.01
C ALA A 116 -0.09 9.71 1.90
N PHE A 117 -0.48 9.98 0.64
CA PHE A 117 0.44 9.94 -0.49
C PHE A 117 1.51 11.04 -0.40
N SER A 118 1.12 12.25 0.01
CA SER A 118 2.06 13.35 0.25
C SER A 118 3.08 12.99 1.34
N ALA A 119 2.63 12.38 2.44
CA ALA A 119 3.53 11.90 3.48
C ALA A 119 4.51 10.84 2.94
N VAL A 120 4.02 9.86 2.16
CA VAL A 120 4.87 8.84 1.53
C VAL A 120 5.93 9.46 0.64
N MET A 121 5.56 10.45 -0.20
CA MET A 121 6.51 11.11 -1.10
C MET A 121 7.60 11.93 -0.37
N ASN A 122 7.33 12.37 0.85
CA ASN A 122 8.27 13.13 1.67
C ASN A 122 9.22 12.25 2.50
N HIS A 123 9.06 10.92 2.49
CA HIS A 123 9.98 10.01 3.18
C HIS A 123 11.30 9.85 2.44
N ASP A 124 12.34 9.55 3.20
CA ASP A 124 13.66 9.20 2.68
C ASP A 124 13.72 7.74 2.18
N LEU A 125 14.79 7.40 1.45
CA LEU A 125 14.93 6.07 0.85
C LEU A 125 15.03 4.96 1.91
N SER A 126 15.52 5.28 3.11
CA SER A 126 15.63 4.32 4.21
C SER A 126 14.28 3.74 4.62
N PHE A 127 13.21 4.55 4.49
CA PHE A 127 11.85 4.11 4.71
C PHE A 127 11.41 3.05 3.67
N PHE A 128 11.70 3.28 2.39
CA PHE A 128 11.31 2.36 1.31
C PHE A 128 12.15 1.07 1.29
N ASP A 129 13.41 1.12 1.72
CA ASP A 129 14.26 -0.07 1.87
C ASP A 129 13.79 -0.94 3.06
N LYS A 130 13.27 -0.30 4.13
CA LYS A 130 12.81 -0.99 5.33
C LYS A 130 11.41 -1.58 5.18
N TYR A 131 10.53 -0.91 4.43
CA TYR A 131 9.11 -1.28 4.34
C TYR A 131 8.72 -1.68 2.91
N GLN A 132 8.04 -2.81 2.79
CA GLN A 132 7.60 -3.35 1.50
C GLN A 132 6.63 -2.38 0.81
N SER A 133 6.89 -2.03 -0.44
CA SER A 133 6.06 -1.13 -1.25
C SER A 133 4.59 -1.56 -1.32
N GLY A 134 4.32 -2.86 -1.41
CA GLY A 134 2.95 -3.39 -1.43
C GLY A 134 2.15 -3.08 -0.17
N ARG A 135 2.80 -3.01 1.01
CA ARG A 135 2.14 -2.62 2.27
C ARG A 135 1.83 -1.13 2.29
N ILE A 136 2.75 -0.29 1.81
CA ILE A 136 2.55 1.16 1.71
C ILE A 136 1.35 1.44 0.80
N VAL A 137 1.31 0.81 -0.39
CA VAL A 137 0.18 0.91 -1.32
C VAL A 137 -1.13 0.46 -0.66
N SER A 138 -1.12 -0.68 0.04
CA SER A 138 -2.31 -1.19 0.75
C SER A 138 -2.83 -0.22 1.80
N ARG A 139 -1.96 0.49 2.53
CA ARG A 139 -2.38 1.50 3.53
C ARG A 139 -3.05 2.70 2.89
N VAL A 140 -2.52 3.16 1.74
CA VAL A 140 -3.11 4.30 1.02
C VAL A 140 -4.42 3.94 0.33
N THR A 141 -4.59 2.67 -0.11
CA THR A 141 -5.78 2.24 -0.87
C THR A 141 -6.75 1.43 -0.02
N SER A 142 -6.39 0.20 0.37
CA SER A 142 -7.30 -0.75 1.02
C SER A 142 -7.77 -0.29 2.41
N ASP A 143 -6.88 0.31 3.22
CA ASP A 143 -7.23 0.78 4.54
C ASP A 143 -8.19 1.99 4.47
N THR A 144 -8.00 2.90 3.49
CA THR A 144 -8.95 4.00 3.26
C THR A 144 -10.32 3.51 2.78
N ASP A 145 -10.36 2.43 1.97
CA ASP A 145 -11.63 1.82 1.54
C ASP A 145 -12.35 1.12 2.70
N GLU A 146 -11.62 0.53 3.65
CA GLU A 146 -12.22 -0.05 4.85
C GLU A 146 -12.85 1.00 5.75
N PHE A 147 -12.18 2.13 5.94
CA PHE A 147 -12.75 3.29 6.60
C PHE A 147 -14.03 3.78 5.91
N ALA A 148 -14.01 3.91 4.57
CA ALA A 148 -15.15 4.35 3.78
C ALA A 148 -16.40 3.48 4.01
N ARG A 149 -16.22 2.17 3.94
CA ARG A 149 -17.34 1.21 4.13
C ARG A 149 -18.02 1.40 5.47
N VAL A 150 -17.24 1.58 6.53
CA VAL A 150 -17.78 1.76 7.89
C VAL A 150 -18.44 3.12 8.05
N ALA A 151 -17.89 4.17 7.46
CA ALA A 151 -18.49 5.52 7.49
C ALA A 151 -19.91 5.53 6.85
N VAL A 152 -20.13 4.77 5.76
CA VAL A 152 -21.46 4.57 5.19
C VAL A 152 -22.38 3.84 6.17
N LEU A 153 -21.89 2.75 6.78
CA LEU A 153 -22.70 1.94 7.70
C LEU A 153 -23.13 2.68 8.95
N VAL A 154 -22.33 3.66 9.42
CA VAL A 154 -22.70 4.53 10.56
C VAL A 154 -24.02 5.25 10.29
N THR A 155 -24.20 5.84 9.10
CA THR A 155 -25.43 6.59 8.76
C THR A 155 -26.66 5.70 8.71
N ASP A 156 -26.53 4.46 8.19
CA ASP A 156 -27.62 3.50 8.15
C ASP A 156 -27.99 3.01 9.56
N LEU A 157 -26.99 2.74 10.40
CA LEU A 157 -27.20 2.30 11.77
C LEU A 157 -27.88 3.39 12.63
N VAL A 158 -27.40 4.64 12.53
CA VAL A 158 -28.02 5.77 13.25
C VAL A 158 -29.48 5.94 12.85
N SER A 159 -29.80 5.84 11.55
CA SER A 159 -31.19 5.90 11.07
C SER A 159 -32.07 4.81 11.68
N GLN A 160 -31.56 3.57 11.74
CA GLN A 160 -32.29 2.43 12.32
C GLN A 160 -32.50 2.59 13.83
N LEU A 161 -31.49 3.05 14.56
CA LEU A 161 -31.60 3.26 16.01
C LEU A 161 -32.56 4.40 16.35
N LEU A 162 -32.55 5.50 15.58
CA LEU A 162 -33.52 6.58 15.74
C LEU A 162 -34.96 6.11 15.46
N LEU A 163 -35.17 5.30 14.40
CA LEU A 163 -36.47 4.72 14.10
C LEU A 163 -36.97 3.87 15.26
N VAL A 164 -36.11 2.99 15.82
CA VAL A 164 -36.48 2.16 16.98
C VAL A 164 -36.82 3.02 18.19
N ALA A 165 -36.02 4.07 18.47
CA ALA A 165 -36.28 4.98 19.57
C ALA A 165 -37.63 5.70 19.43
N ILE A 166 -37.97 6.22 18.25
CA ILE A 166 -39.25 6.87 17.96
C ILE A 166 -40.42 5.90 18.17
N LEU A 167 -40.33 4.68 17.61
CA LEU A 167 -41.34 3.66 17.79
C LEU A 167 -41.49 3.24 19.25
N LEU A 168 -40.39 3.08 19.97
CA LEU A 168 -40.39 2.70 21.39
C LEU A 168 -41.18 3.72 22.22
N VAL A 169 -40.87 5.02 22.04
CA VAL A 169 -41.60 6.10 22.74
C VAL A 169 -43.10 6.06 22.43
N TYR A 170 -43.47 5.84 21.18
CA TYR A 170 -44.86 5.74 20.77
C TYR A 170 -45.58 4.53 21.38
N LEU A 171 -44.92 3.34 21.38
CA LEU A 171 -45.46 2.09 21.90
C LEU A 171 -45.64 2.09 23.43
N ILE A 172 -44.71 2.75 24.17
CA ILE A 172 -44.85 2.96 25.64
C ILE A 172 -46.16 3.71 25.95
N GLY A 173 -46.54 4.68 25.11
CA GLY A 173 -47.80 5.42 25.27
C GLY A 173 -49.05 4.62 24.98
N ILE A 174 -48.96 3.42 24.37
CA ILE A 174 -50.10 2.53 24.08
C ILE A 174 -50.25 1.48 25.19
N ASP A 175 -49.20 0.67 25.40
CA ASP A 175 -49.23 -0.42 26.41
C ASP A 175 -47.82 -0.72 26.88
N LEU A 176 -47.56 -0.53 28.17
CA LEU A 176 -46.23 -0.73 28.75
C LEU A 176 -45.85 -2.22 28.81
N GLN A 177 -46.81 -3.12 29.07
CA GLN A 177 -46.54 -4.56 29.21
C GLN A 177 -46.07 -5.14 27.86
N LEU A 178 -46.80 -4.86 26.77
CA LEU A 178 -46.44 -5.32 25.42
C LEU A 178 -45.12 -4.70 24.95
N THR A 179 -44.89 -3.42 25.29
CA THR A 179 -43.64 -2.74 24.98
C THR A 179 -42.45 -3.37 25.73
N LEU A 180 -42.59 -3.80 26.99
CA LEU A 180 -41.58 -4.54 27.72
C LEU A 180 -41.28 -5.89 27.09
N ILE A 181 -42.31 -6.63 26.66
CA ILE A 181 -42.15 -7.91 25.94
C ILE A 181 -41.35 -7.68 24.65
N LEU A 182 -41.70 -6.70 23.86
CA LEU A 182 -41.01 -6.34 22.63
C LEU A 182 -39.57 -5.89 22.91
N SER A 183 -39.37 -5.05 23.91
CA SER A 183 -38.06 -4.52 24.29
C SER A 183 -37.11 -5.60 24.82
N PHE A 184 -37.63 -6.63 25.48
CA PHE A 184 -36.84 -7.79 25.97
C PHE A 184 -36.27 -8.64 24.83
N LEU A 185 -36.93 -8.67 23.68
CA LEU A 185 -36.41 -9.37 22.49
C LEU A 185 -35.12 -8.76 21.97
N ALA A 186 -34.92 -7.45 22.11
CA ALA A 186 -33.74 -6.76 21.59
C ALA A 186 -32.40 -7.20 22.28
N PRO A 187 -32.26 -7.21 23.63
CA PRO A 187 -31.08 -7.73 24.29
C PRO A 187 -30.89 -9.24 24.05
N LEU A 188 -31.97 -10.01 23.96
CA LEU A 188 -31.89 -11.43 23.61
C LEU A 188 -31.28 -11.64 22.23
N ALA A 189 -31.76 -10.90 21.22
CA ALA A 189 -31.21 -10.92 19.87
C ALA A 189 -29.72 -10.52 19.86
N PHE A 190 -29.35 -9.48 20.61
CA PHE A 190 -27.97 -9.01 20.73
C PHE A 190 -27.05 -10.07 21.35
N ILE A 191 -27.48 -10.75 22.42
CA ILE A 191 -26.72 -11.82 23.08
C ILE A 191 -26.53 -13.01 22.12
N ILE A 192 -27.59 -13.45 21.45
CA ILE A 192 -27.56 -14.56 20.48
C ILE A 192 -26.60 -14.20 19.33
N ALA A 193 -26.78 -13.02 18.72
CA ALA A 193 -25.94 -12.55 17.63
C ALA A 193 -24.46 -12.40 18.05
N GLY A 194 -24.19 -11.88 19.23
CA GLY A 194 -22.83 -11.75 19.79
C GLY A 194 -22.11 -13.09 20.00
N ARG A 195 -22.83 -14.10 20.53
CA ARG A 195 -22.29 -15.46 20.66
C ARG A 195 -22.03 -16.12 19.30
N PHE A 196 -22.97 -15.92 18.38
CA PHE A 196 -22.83 -16.40 17.01
C PHE A 196 -21.64 -15.76 16.28
N GLN A 197 -21.44 -14.45 16.44
CA GLN A 197 -20.29 -13.74 15.88
C GLN A 197 -18.96 -14.28 16.41
N GLY A 198 -18.86 -14.62 17.70
CA GLY A 198 -17.68 -15.25 18.27
C GLY A 198 -17.36 -16.58 17.56
N TRP A 199 -18.39 -17.37 17.26
CA TRP A 199 -18.26 -18.65 16.57
C TRP A 199 -17.94 -18.46 15.08
N ALA A 200 -18.67 -17.59 14.41
CA ALA A 200 -18.45 -17.20 13.01
C ALA A 200 -17.01 -16.70 12.77
N ARG A 201 -16.47 -15.85 13.66
CA ARG A 201 -15.06 -15.38 13.58
C ARG A 201 -14.06 -16.54 13.59
N LYS A 202 -14.22 -17.53 14.47
CA LYS A 202 -13.33 -18.69 14.54
C LYS A 202 -13.33 -19.51 13.24
N VAL A 203 -14.51 -19.82 12.71
CA VAL A 203 -14.62 -20.61 11.46
C VAL A 203 -14.20 -19.81 10.24
N THR A 204 -14.46 -18.50 10.18
CA THR A 204 -14.01 -17.62 9.10
C THR A 204 -12.48 -17.50 9.09
N ARG A 205 -11.83 -17.34 10.27
CA ARG A 205 -10.37 -17.30 10.35
C ARG A 205 -9.74 -18.60 9.83
N ARG A 206 -10.29 -19.76 10.21
CA ARG A 206 -9.82 -21.06 9.70
C ARG A 206 -10.02 -21.19 8.19
N SER A 207 -11.14 -20.68 7.68
CA SER A 207 -11.42 -20.66 6.23
C SER A 207 -10.44 -19.78 5.47
N GLN A 208 -10.10 -18.59 6.01
CA GLN A 208 -9.09 -17.71 5.42
C GLN A 208 -7.70 -18.34 5.38
N GLN A 209 -7.31 -19.04 6.45
CA GLN A 209 -6.05 -19.80 6.47
C GLN A 209 -6.04 -20.89 5.41
N ALA A 210 -7.12 -21.67 5.30
CA ALA A 210 -7.22 -22.74 4.30
C ALA A 210 -7.20 -22.22 2.86
N ILE A 211 -7.79 -21.04 2.59
CA ILE A 211 -7.71 -20.38 1.28
C ILE A 211 -6.27 -19.88 1.02
N ALA A 212 -5.58 -19.35 2.03
CA ALA A 212 -4.18 -18.95 1.89
C ALA A 212 -3.28 -20.14 1.55
N ASP A 213 -3.50 -21.31 2.17
CA ASP A 213 -2.78 -22.55 1.85
C ASP A 213 -3.02 -22.98 0.38
N VAL A 214 -4.28 -22.89 -0.10
CA VAL A 214 -4.63 -23.15 -1.51
C VAL A 214 -3.91 -22.18 -2.45
N ASN A 215 -3.95 -20.89 -2.15
CA ASN A 215 -3.29 -19.86 -2.97
C ASN A 215 -1.76 -20.06 -3.01
N ALA A 216 -1.14 -20.40 -1.88
CA ALA A 216 0.29 -20.71 -1.80
C ALA A 216 0.64 -21.92 -2.67
N SER A 217 -0.14 -23.00 -2.62
CA SER A 217 0.04 -24.19 -3.45
C SER A 217 -0.09 -23.89 -4.95
N ILE A 218 -1.08 -23.05 -5.33
CA ILE A 218 -1.23 -22.61 -6.73
C ILE A 218 -0.02 -21.78 -7.17
N GLN A 219 0.39 -20.81 -6.34
CA GLN A 219 1.52 -19.94 -6.67
C GLN A 219 2.81 -20.73 -6.82
N GLU A 220 3.08 -21.68 -5.93
CA GLU A 220 4.23 -22.57 -6.00
C GLU A 220 4.19 -23.43 -7.28
N ALA A 221 3.04 -24.04 -7.59
CA ALA A 221 2.84 -24.85 -8.79
C ALA A 221 3.06 -24.06 -10.08
N VAL A 222 2.52 -22.83 -10.17
CA VAL A 222 2.65 -21.96 -11.35
C VAL A 222 4.08 -21.44 -11.50
N THR A 223 4.70 -21.00 -10.40
CA THR A 223 6.09 -20.50 -10.43
C THR A 223 7.08 -21.61 -10.76
N GLY A 224 6.86 -22.82 -10.24
CA GLY A 224 7.70 -23.99 -10.46
C GLY A 224 7.33 -24.84 -11.67
N ILE A 225 6.41 -24.40 -12.55
CA ILE A 225 5.84 -25.23 -13.61
C ILE A 225 6.88 -25.76 -14.60
N SER A 226 7.90 -24.96 -14.91
CA SER A 226 9.00 -25.38 -15.81
C SER A 226 9.79 -26.55 -15.23
N VAL A 227 10.06 -26.50 -13.92
CA VAL A 227 10.73 -27.59 -13.18
C VAL A 227 9.84 -28.84 -13.16
N ALA A 228 8.56 -28.67 -12.83
CA ALA A 228 7.60 -29.77 -12.82
C ALA A 228 7.52 -30.49 -14.18
N LYS A 229 7.45 -29.71 -15.26
CA LYS A 229 7.40 -30.25 -16.63
C LYS A 229 8.70 -30.97 -17.04
N ASN A 230 9.85 -30.41 -16.73
CA ASN A 230 11.16 -31.02 -17.01
C ASN A 230 11.32 -32.37 -16.31
N PHE A 231 10.81 -32.51 -15.07
CA PHE A 231 10.89 -33.76 -14.31
C PHE A 231 9.63 -34.63 -14.41
N ARG A 232 8.64 -34.26 -15.23
CA ARG A 232 7.36 -34.97 -15.40
C ARG A 232 6.66 -35.25 -14.06
N ARG A 233 6.57 -34.22 -13.22
CA ARG A 233 5.98 -34.31 -11.88
C ARG A 233 4.63 -33.59 -11.73
N GLU A 234 3.95 -33.31 -12.85
CA GLU A 234 2.67 -32.59 -12.84
C GLU A 234 1.60 -33.32 -12.02
N GLN A 235 1.55 -34.66 -12.14
CA GLN A 235 0.58 -35.45 -11.40
C GLN A 235 0.79 -35.34 -9.89
N ARG A 236 2.03 -35.36 -9.41
CA ARG A 236 2.34 -35.19 -7.99
C ARG A 236 1.90 -33.83 -7.47
N ILE A 237 2.17 -32.76 -8.21
CA ILE A 237 1.73 -31.40 -7.85
C ILE A 237 0.20 -31.31 -7.81
N TYR A 238 -0.47 -31.95 -8.79
CA TYR A 238 -1.92 -32.03 -8.80
C TYR A 238 -2.48 -32.76 -7.57
N ASP A 239 -1.89 -33.88 -7.19
CA ASP A 239 -2.33 -34.66 -6.03
C ASP A 239 -2.13 -33.88 -4.71
N GLU A 240 -1.00 -33.17 -4.57
CA GLU A 240 -0.72 -32.28 -3.42
C GLU A 240 -1.74 -31.12 -3.37
N PHE A 241 -1.98 -30.46 -4.49
CA PHE A 241 -3.01 -29.41 -4.59
C PHE A 241 -4.41 -29.97 -4.27
N HIS A 242 -4.76 -31.14 -4.81
CA HIS A 242 -6.07 -31.77 -4.57
C HIS A 242 -6.31 -32.02 -3.09
N ALA A 243 -5.29 -32.53 -2.36
CA ALA A 243 -5.39 -32.75 -0.92
C ALA A 243 -5.62 -31.44 -0.13
N VAL A 244 -4.88 -30.39 -0.45
CA VAL A 244 -5.03 -29.05 0.16
C VAL A 244 -6.41 -28.48 -0.12
N ASN A 245 -6.85 -28.55 -1.39
CA ASN A 245 -8.16 -28.05 -1.83
C ASN A 245 -9.32 -28.80 -1.18
N GLN A 246 -9.22 -30.12 -1.03
CA GLN A 246 -10.25 -30.92 -0.38
C GLN A 246 -10.37 -30.63 1.11
N ARG A 247 -9.23 -30.37 1.78
CA ARG A 247 -9.23 -29.89 3.17
C ARG A 247 -9.89 -28.51 3.28
N SER A 248 -9.57 -27.60 2.36
CA SER A 248 -10.18 -26.28 2.29
C SER A 248 -11.69 -26.35 2.09
N TYR A 249 -12.16 -27.23 1.18
CA TYR A 249 -13.59 -27.48 0.95
C TYR A 249 -14.32 -27.87 2.23
N GLY A 250 -13.80 -28.84 3.00
CA GLY A 250 -14.44 -29.26 4.27
C GLY A 250 -14.56 -28.11 5.29
N ILE A 251 -13.52 -27.26 5.36
CA ILE A 251 -13.53 -26.07 6.24
C ILE A 251 -14.53 -25.03 5.74
N MET A 252 -14.62 -24.79 4.43
CA MET A 252 -15.54 -23.83 3.82
C MET A 252 -17.01 -24.27 4.00
N VAL A 253 -17.31 -25.56 3.81
CA VAL A 253 -18.66 -26.12 4.06
C VAL A 253 -19.05 -25.91 5.51
N ARG A 254 -18.15 -26.22 6.46
CA ARG A 254 -18.42 -26.00 7.89
C ARG A 254 -18.65 -24.52 8.21
N ARG A 255 -17.88 -23.62 7.60
CA ARG A 255 -18.10 -22.17 7.72
C ARG A 255 -19.48 -21.80 7.17
N GLY A 256 -19.85 -22.32 5.99
CA GLY A 256 -21.15 -22.10 5.37
C GLY A 256 -22.30 -22.53 6.27
N MET A 257 -22.24 -23.74 6.85
CA MET A 257 -23.25 -24.25 7.78
C MET A 257 -23.41 -23.34 9.02
N VAL A 258 -22.30 -22.89 9.61
CA VAL A 258 -22.34 -21.97 10.76
C VAL A 258 -22.98 -20.64 10.37
N LEU A 259 -22.56 -20.03 9.27
CA LEU A 259 -23.10 -18.73 8.85
C LEU A 259 -24.57 -18.82 8.45
N SER A 260 -24.97 -19.89 7.74
CA SER A 260 -26.35 -20.08 7.30
C SER A 260 -27.32 -20.42 8.42
N SER A 261 -26.85 -20.95 9.56
CA SER A 261 -27.71 -21.25 10.71
C SER A 261 -28.07 -20.00 11.53
N LEU A 262 -27.42 -18.87 11.32
CA LEU A 262 -27.71 -17.62 12.03
C LEU A 262 -29.15 -17.16 11.81
N PHE A 263 -29.55 -16.95 10.54
CA PHE A 263 -30.90 -16.44 10.21
C PHE A 263 -32.03 -17.35 10.69
N PRO A 264 -32.03 -18.67 10.47
CA PRO A 264 -33.04 -19.56 11.02
C PRO A 264 -33.16 -19.47 12.54
N THR A 265 -32.02 -19.44 13.26
CA THR A 265 -32.05 -19.31 14.72
C THR A 265 -32.71 -18.01 15.16
N LEU A 266 -32.39 -16.91 14.48
CA LEU A 266 -32.92 -15.61 14.81
C LEU A 266 -34.41 -15.50 14.46
N THR A 267 -34.83 -16.06 13.32
CA THR A 267 -36.26 -16.13 12.93
C THR A 267 -37.07 -16.95 13.92
N PHE A 268 -36.50 -18.04 14.46
CA PHE A 268 -37.16 -18.82 15.52
C PHE A 268 -37.47 -17.94 16.75
N PHE A 269 -36.48 -17.19 17.25
CA PHE A 269 -36.70 -16.31 18.41
C PHE A 269 -37.64 -15.12 18.10
N SER A 270 -37.57 -14.55 16.89
CA SER A 270 -38.57 -13.57 16.44
C SER A 270 -39.98 -14.15 16.43
N GLY A 271 -40.14 -15.41 15.97
CA GLY A 271 -41.41 -16.13 16.00
C GLY A 271 -41.93 -16.35 17.42
N VAL A 272 -41.06 -16.69 18.36
CA VAL A 272 -41.45 -16.80 19.79
C VAL A 272 -41.95 -15.45 20.32
N GLY A 273 -41.23 -14.35 20.00
CA GLY A 273 -41.67 -13.00 20.37
C GLY A 273 -43.03 -12.63 19.77
N THR A 274 -43.23 -12.93 18.49
CA THR A 274 -44.53 -12.73 17.83
C THR A 274 -45.60 -13.55 18.49
N ALA A 275 -45.36 -14.81 18.86
CA ALA A 275 -46.34 -15.66 19.57
C ALA A 275 -46.71 -15.08 20.94
N LEU A 276 -45.74 -14.57 21.69
CA LEU A 276 -46.03 -13.88 22.96
C LEU A 276 -46.87 -12.63 22.77
N LEU A 277 -46.58 -11.80 21.78
CA LEU A 277 -47.36 -10.62 21.45
C LEU A 277 -48.74 -10.96 20.91
N LEU A 278 -48.92 -12.08 20.18
CA LEU A 278 -50.22 -12.58 19.78
C LEU A 278 -51.03 -12.97 20.99
N TYR A 279 -50.46 -13.72 21.92
CA TYR A 279 -51.19 -14.20 23.12
C TYR A 279 -51.56 -13.06 24.07
N PHE A 280 -50.58 -12.30 24.54
CA PHE A 280 -50.81 -11.22 25.51
C PHE A 280 -51.54 -10.03 24.88
N GLY A 281 -51.20 -9.67 23.64
CA GLY A 281 -51.89 -8.59 22.93
C GLY A 281 -53.31 -8.96 22.56
N GLY A 282 -53.58 -10.20 22.13
CA GLY A 282 -54.93 -10.70 21.91
C GLY A 282 -55.78 -10.71 23.18
N ALA A 283 -55.20 -11.10 24.33
CA ALA A 283 -55.89 -11.01 25.63
C ALA A 283 -56.22 -9.55 26.00
N ASN A 284 -55.29 -8.61 25.75
CA ASN A 284 -55.52 -7.18 26.00
C ASN A 284 -56.58 -6.58 25.04
N VAL A 285 -56.66 -7.04 23.80
CA VAL A 285 -57.75 -6.66 22.85
C VAL A 285 -59.09 -7.19 23.33
N TYR A 286 -59.16 -8.45 23.75
CA TYR A 286 -60.36 -9.06 24.30
C TYR A 286 -60.84 -8.34 25.57
N ALA A 287 -59.91 -7.94 26.42
CA ALA A 287 -60.18 -7.16 27.63
C ALA A 287 -60.43 -5.65 27.35
N GLN A 288 -60.47 -5.23 26.09
CA GLN A 288 -60.64 -3.83 25.65
C GLN A 288 -59.59 -2.83 26.21
N VAL A 289 -58.41 -3.32 26.60
CA VAL A 289 -57.30 -2.48 27.08
C VAL A 289 -56.63 -1.77 25.91
N ILE A 290 -56.47 -2.47 24.78
CA ILE A 290 -55.94 -1.91 23.52
C ILE A 290 -56.89 -2.25 22.36
N ASN A 291 -56.80 -1.49 21.26
CA ASN A 291 -57.55 -1.77 20.04
C ASN A 291 -56.79 -2.73 19.09
N ALA A 292 -57.47 -3.25 18.08
CA ALA A 292 -56.91 -4.18 17.10
C ALA A 292 -55.80 -3.56 16.28
N GLY A 293 -55.87 -2.25 15.99
CA GLY A 293 -54.80 -1.51 15.29
C GLY A 293 -53.52 -1.43 16.09
N ALA A 294 -53.62 -1.17 17.40
CA ALA A 294 -52.45 -1.17 18.30
C ALA A 294 -51.84 -2.58 18.38
N TRP A 295 -52.61 -3.63 18.51
CA TRP A 295 -52.12 -5.00 18.49
C TRP A 295 -51.37 -5.32 17.19
N PHE A 296 -51.95 -4.96 16.04
CA PHE A 296 -51.29 -5.10 14.74
C PHE A 296 -49.93 -4.35 14.70
N LEU A 297 -49.89 -3.12 15.27
CA LEU A 297 -48.67 -2.33 15.35
C LEU A 297 -47.57 -3.04 16.15
N PHE A 298 -47.87 -3.63 17.32
CA PHE A 298 -46.92 -4.39 18.12
C PHE A 298 -46.37 -5.57 17.34
N ILE A 299 -47.18 -6.35 16.65
CA ILE A 299 -46.75 -7.49 15.83
C ILE A 299 -45.83 -7.01 14.70
N ASN A 300 -46.21 -5.95 13.99
CA ASN A 300 -45.44 -5.41 12.86
C ASN A 300 -44.13 -4.75 13.32
N SER A 301 -44.03 -4.38 14.59
CA SER A 301 -42.84 -3.77 15.16
C SER A 301 -41.74 -4.77 15.52
N VAL A 302 -42.02 -6.07 15.63
CA VAL A 302 -41.04 -7.10 15.98
C VAL A 302 -39.85 -7.06 15.05
N ASP A 303 -40.05 -7.10 13.73
CA ASP A 303 -38.96 -7.09 12.76
C ASP A 303 -38.18 -5.76 12.77
N ARG A 304 -38.87 -4.63 13.03
CA ARG A 304 -38.23 -3.30 13.11
C ARG A 304 -37.34 -3.14 14.32
N PHE A 305 -37.57 -3.86 15.40
CA PHE A 305 -36.68 -3.94 16.57
C PHE A 305 -35.60 -4.98 16.41
N TRP A 306 -35.87 -6.08 15.74
CA TRP A 306 -34.99 -7.22 15.61
C TRP A 306 -33.80 -6.96 14.68
N PHE A 307 -34.04 -6.49 13.46
CA PHE A 307 -33.03 -6.28 12.46
C PHE A 307 -31.94 -5.25 12.84
N PRO A 308 -32.23 -4.09 13.42
CA PRO A 308 -31.22 -3.14 13.88
C PRO A 308 -30.27 -3.72 14.92
N MET A 309 -30.73 -4.59 15.79
CA MET A 309 -29.88 -5.24 16.80
C MET A 309 -28.87 -6.20 16.18
N LEU A 310 -29.28 -6.89 15.11
CA LEU A 310 -28.36 -7.72 14.32
C LEU A 310 -27.29 -6.89 13.64
N ASN A 311 -27.71 -5.80 13.00
CA ASN A 311 -26.80 -4.88 12.30
C ASN A 311 -25.81 -4.24 13.28
N LEU A 312 -26.24 -3.86 14.48
CA LEU A 312 -25.39 -3.30 15.54
C LEU A 312 -24.29 -4.30 15.93
N SER A 313 -24.63 -5.58 16.08
CA SER A 313 -23.65 -6.61 16.42
C SER A 313 -22.61 -6.80 15.31
N ALA A 314 -23.03 -6.82 14.04
CA ALA A 314 -22.12 -6.92 12.89
C ALA A 314 -21.26 -5.66 12.73
N PHE A 315 -21.87 -4.49 12.91
CA PHE A 315 -21.23 -3.18 12.81
C PHE A 315 -20.05 -3.04 13.78
N TRP A 316 -20.20 -3.49 15.03
CA TRP A 316 -19.13 -3.34 16.03
C TRP A 316 -17.80 -3.97 15.59
N SER A 317 -17.87 -5.13 14.94
CA SER A 317 -16.66 -5.80 14.42
C SER A 317 -16.03 -5.03 13.25
N GLN A 318 -16.86 -4.49 12.34
CA GLN A 318 -16.38 -3.72 11.20
C GLN A 318 -15.82 -2.37 11.65
N PHE A 319 -16.45 -1.74 12.64
CA PHE A 319 -15.99 -0.49 13.23
C PHE A 319 -14.60 -0.63 13.86
N GLN A 320 -14.35 -1.73 14.59
CA GLN A 320 -13.01 -2.01 15.13
C GLN A 320 -11.97 -2.22 14.01
N GLY A 321 -12.35 -2.89 12.92
CA GLY A 321 -11.49 -3.06 11.74
C GLY A 321 -11.12 -1.72 11.12
N ALA A 322 -12.11 -0.85 10.91
CA ALA A 322 -11.89 0.48 10.35
C ALA A 322 -11.08 1.39 11.26
N LEU A 323 -11.25 1.33 12.58
CA LEU A 323 -10.38 2.06 13.52
C LEU A 323 -8.93 1.60 13.40
N SER A 324 -8.68 0.29 13.32
CA SER A 324 -7.33 -0.24 13.12
C SER A 324 -6.75 0.14 11.75
N ALA A 325 -7.56 0.15 10.70
CA ALA A 325 -7.15 0.62 9.37
C ALA A 325 -6.78 2.11 9.41
N THR A 326 -7.59 2.93 10.05
CA THR A 326 -7.34 4.37 10.22
C THR A 326 -6.10 4.65 11.06
N GLU A 327 -5.87 3.86 12.12
CA GLU A 327 -4.65 3.92 12.92
C GLU A 327 -3.40 3.71 12.06
N ARG A 328 -3.41 2.71 11.16
CA ARG A 328 -2.30 2.45 10.23
C ARG A 328 -2.09 3.57 9.22
N ILE A 329 -3.17 4.18 8.72
CA ILE A 329 -3.08 5.33 7.80
C ILE A 329 -2.41 6.51 8.52
N PHE A 330 -2.87 6.85 9.73
CA PHE A 330 -2.29 7.96 10.48
C PHE A 330 -0.87 7.67 10.94
N ALA A 331 -0.55 6.44 11.29
CA ALA A 331 0.82 6.05 11.59
C ALA A 331 1.75 6.23 10.39
N LEU A 332 1.28 5.93 9.17
CA LEU A 332 2.01 6.20 7.94
C LEU A 332 2.21 7.70 7.70
N MET A 333 1.19 8.53 7.96
CA MET A 333 1.26 9.98 7.80
C MET A 333 2.21 10.64 8.82
N ASP A 334 2.29 10.08 10.03
CA ASP A 334 3.06 10.64 11.14
C ASP A 334 4.44 9.97 11.31
N ALA A 335 4.80 9.05 10.41
CA ALA A 335 6.13 8.47 10.40
C ALA A 335 7.18 9.56 10.16
N GLU A 336 8.21 9.62 11.01
CA GLU A 336 9.24 10.64 10.91
C GLU A 336 10.33 10.22 9.93
N PRO A 337 10.71 11.08 8.96
CA PRO A 337 11.83 10.80 8.09
C PRO A 337 13.15 10.82 8.90
N VAL A 338 14.06 9.92 8.58
CA VAL A 338 15.39 9.87 9.21
C VAL A 338 16.29 10.99 8.67
N VAL A 339 16.16 11.28 7.38
CA VAL A 339 16.91 12.36 6.72
C VAL A 339 16.11 13.65 6.81
N VAL A 340 16.55 14.54 7.70
CA VAL A 340 15.87 15.82 7.95
C VAL A 340 16.67 16.97 7.35
N GLN A 341 16.01 17.84 6.58
CA GLN A 341 16.61 19.10 6.09
C GLN A 341 16.97 20.01 7.27
N ARG A 342 18.28 20.30 7.44
CA ARG A 342 18.76 21.12 8.57
C ARG A 342 19.21 22.52 8.16
N GLY A 343 19.50 22.73 6.87
CA GLY A 343 19.94 24.02 6.32
C GLY A 343 19.43 24.18 4.89
N ASN A 344 19.71 25.35 4.28
CA ASN A 344 19.25 25.70 2.93
C ASN A 344 20.39 26.31 2.09
N ILE A 345 21.63 25.81 2.26
CA ILE A 345 22.74 26.26 1.46
C ILE A 345 22.56 25.70 0.04
N THR A 346 22.33 26.57 -0.92
CA THR A 346 22.18 26.23 -2.33
C THR A 346 23.50 26.39 -3.05
N LEU A 347 24.03 25.29 -3.60
CA LEU A 347 25.20 25.33 -4.47
C LEU A 347 24.76 25.61 -5.91
N THR A 348 25.23 26.70 -6.50
CA THR A 348 24.95 27.03 -7.92
C THR A 348 25.71 26.12 -8.87
N HIS A 349 26.90 25.67 -8.47
CA HIS A 349 27.74 24.70 -9.17
C HIS A 349 28.33 23.72 -8.15
N ILE A 350 28.51 22.47 -8.52
CA ILE A 350 29.19 21.46 -7.72
C ILE A 350 30.52 21.13 -8.39
N ALA A 351 31.61 21.49 -7.73
CA ALA A 351 32.97 21.15 -8.20
C ALA A 351 33.31 19.68 -7.94
N GLY A 352 32.66 19.06 -6.93
CA GLY A 352 32.77 17.66 -6.62
C GLY A 352 33.89 17.32 -5.63
N ASP A 353 34.31 18.26 -4.75
CA ASP A 353 35.19 17.94 -3.61
C ASP A 353 34.37 17.20 -2.55
N ILE A 354 34.68 15.93 -2.28
CA ILE A 354 33.94 15.09 -1.33
C ILE A 354 34.88 14.68 -0.20
N ARG A 355 34.54 15.01 1.05
CA ARG A 355 35.34 14.65 2.22
C ARG A 355 34.54 13.98 3.31
N PHE A 356 34.93 12.78 3.66
CA PHE A 356 34.45 12.06 4.84
C PHE A 356 35.46 12.31 5.97
N GLU A 357 35.00 12.85 7.08
CA GLU A 357 35.78 13.13 8.28
C GLU A 357 35.17 12.40 9.47
N HIS A 358 35.86 11.36 9.93
CA HIS A 358 35.45 10.52 11.07
C HIS A 358 34.01 10.01 10.99
N VAL A 359 33.57 9.63 9.79
CA VAL A 359 32.17 9.24 9.57
C VAL A 359 31.90 7.87 10.17
N ASN A 360 30.82 7.82 10.99
CA ASN A 360 30.26 6.59 11.55
C ASN A 360 28.87 6.35 10.99
N PHE A 361 28.66 5.17 10.42
CA PHE A 361 27.38 4.81 9.80
C PHE A 361 27.04 3.34 10.00
N GLY A 362 25.77 3.08 10.32
CA GLY A 362 25.12 1.78 10.32
C GLY A 362 23.65 1.87 9.92
N TYR A 363 23.12 0.84 9.28
CA TYR A 363 21.69 0.76 8.93
C TYR A 363 20.82 0.56 10.18
N SER A 364 21.36 -0.12 11.18
CA SER A 364 20.80 -0.24 12.53
C SER A 364 21.87 0.15 13.56
N ARG A 365 21.43 0.40 14.81
CA ARG A 365 22.38 0.75 15.90
C ARG A 365 23.34 -0.38 16.23
N ASP A 366 22.94 -1.63 15.97
CA ASP A 366 23.70 -2.83 16.35
C ASP A 366 24.62 -3.35 15.24
N GLU A 367 24.51 -2.78 14.01
CA GLU A 367 25.28 -3.22 12.85
C GLU A 367 26.04 -2.04 12.22
N PRO A 368 27.19 -1.63 12.79
CA PRO A 368 28.01 -0.60 12.21
C PRO A 368 28.62 -1.06 10.88
N VAL A 369 28.51 -0.22 9.86
CA VAL A 369 29.05 -0.48 8.50
C VAL A 369 30.32 0.31 8.23
N LEU A 370 30.36 1.59 8.60
CA LEU A 370 31.54 2.44 8.52
C LEU A 370 31.87 2.92 9.94
N GLN A 371 33.15 2.83 10.32
CA GLN A 371 33.61 3.24 11.63
C GLN A 371 34.87 4.11 11.47
N ASP A 372 34.81 5.33 11.96
CA ASP A 372 35.89 6.32 11.86
C ASP A 372 36.39 6.46 10.43
N PHE A 373 35.44 6.47 9.47
CA PHE A 373 35.74 6.44 8.05
C PHE A 373 36.22 7.80 7.56
N ASN A 374 37.40 7.83 6.94
CA ASN A 374 38.02 9.01 6.40
C ASN A 374 38.35 8.79 4.92
N LEU A 375 37.91 9.72 4.05
CA LEU A 375 38.19 9.67 2.61
C LEU A 375 38.11 11.08 2.04
N HIS A 376 39.04 11.42 1.14
CA HIS A 376 38.97 12.63 0.34
C HIS A 376 39.01 12.27 -1.15
N ILE A 377 38.00 12.71 -1.88
CA ILE A 377 37.86 12.61 -3.34
C ILE A 377 37.98 14.02 -3.89
N ARG A 378 38.93 14.23 -4.79
CA ARG A 378 39.22 15.55 -5.35
C ARG A 378 38.23 15.90 -6.47
N PRO A 379 38.04 17.19 -6.75
CA PRO A 379 37.24 17.61 -7.92
C PRO A 379 37.74 16.96 -9.20
N GLY A 380 36.83 16.37 -9.98
CA GLY A 380 37.16 15.69 -11.23
C GLY A 380 37.86 14.33 -11.10
N GLU A 381 38.08 13.84 -9.88
CA GLU A 381 38.72 12.53 -9.65
C GLU A 381 37.67 11.39 -9.83
N SER A 382 38.05 10.35 -10.56
CA SER A 382 37.30 9.10 -10.69
C SER A 382 37.85 8.05 -9.73
N ILE A 383 37.03 7.58 -8.78
CA ILE A 383 37.43 6.51 -7.87
C ILE A 383 36.63 5.21 -8.12
N ALA A 384 37.34 4.08 -8.04
CA ALA A 384 36.70 2.75 -8.06
C ALA A 384 36.70 2.13 -6.66
N LEU A 385 35.51 1.73 -6.18
CA LEU A 385 35.34 1.01 -4.92
C LEU A 385 35.32 -0.50 -5.19
N VAL A 386 36.32 -1.24 -4.66
CA VAL A 386 36.41 -2.70 -4.79
C VAL A 386 36.42 -3.36 -3.41
N GLY A 387 36.02 -4.62 -3.32
CA GLY A 387 35.95 -5.38 -2.07
C GLY A 387 34.82 -6.40 -2.06
N HIS A 388 34.81 -7.28 -1.10
CA HIS A 388 33.76 -8.30 -0.95
C HIS A 388 32.36 -7.69 -0.71
N THR A 389 31.32 -8.48 -0.94
CA THR A 389 29.95 -8.10 -0.58
C THR A 389 29.88 -7.79 0.92
N GLY A 390 29.22 -6.69 1.30
CA GLY A 390 29.14 -6.25 2.69
C GLY A 390 30.34 -5.38 3.15
N ALA A 391 31.34 -5.10 2.30
CA ALA A 391 32.50 -4.26 2.67
C ALA A 391 32.16 -2.77 2.90
N GLY A 392 30.93 -2.30 2.57
CA GLY A 392 30.51 -0.90 2.75
C GLY A 392 30.48 -0.05 1.48
N LYS A 393 30.79 -0.62 0.29
CA LYS A 393 30.85 0.11 -0.99
C LYS A 393 29.57 0.91 -1.30
N SER A 394 28.43 0.23 -1.36
CA SER A 394 27.12 0.88 -1.66
C SER A 394 26.70 1.84 -0.53
N SER A 395 27.19 1.66 0.70
CA SER A 395 26.89 2.57 1.82
C SER A 395 27.57 3.92 1.63
N ILE A 396 28.79 3.97 1.09
CA ILE A 396 29.47 5.23 0.74
C ILE A 396 28.64 5.98 -0.30
N ALA A 397 28.19 5.31 -1.37
CA ALA A 397 27.31 5.89 -2.38
C ALA A 397 26.00 6.43 -1.80
N LYS A 398 25.35 5.63 -0.94
CA LYS A 398 24.09 6.02 -0.26
C LYS A 398 24.26 7.20 0.69
N LEU A 399 25.44 7.41 1.28
CA LEU A 399 25.74 8.57 2.12
C LEU A 399 26.00 9.82 1.28
N VAL A 400 26.74 9.73 0.18
CA VAL A 400 26.97 10.86 -0.73
C VAL A 400 25.66 11.35 -1.33
N THR A 401 24.75 10.45 -1.72
CA THR A 401 23.42 10.81 -2.21
C THR A 401 22.48 11.33 -1.12
N ARG A 402 22.91 11.23 0.15
CA ARG A 402 22.08 11.50 1.34
C ARG A 402 20.74 10.76 1.30
N TYR A 403 20.78 9.51 0.83
CA TYR A 403 19.63 8.58 0.95
C TYR A 403 19.49 8.05 2.37
N TYR A 404 20.60 8.10 3.12
CA TYR A 404 20.72 7.74 4.53
C TYR A 404 21.42 8.84 5.30
N GLU A 405 21.17 8.95 6.60
CA GLU A 405 21.85 9.87 7.50
C GLU A 405 22.92 9.11 8.32
N PHE A 406 24.12 9.67 8.42
CA PHE A 406 25.19 9.10 9.23
C PHE A 406 25.05 9.54 10.70
N GLN A 407 25.52 8.71 11.64
CA GLN A 407 25.34 8.90 13.07
C GLN A 407 26.44 9.77 13.71
N GLY A 408 27.63 9.82 13.11
CA GLY A 408 28.76 10.60 13.64
C GLY A 408 29.70 11.06 12.54
N GLY A 409 30.54 12.07 12.84
CA GLY A 409 31.47 12.66 11.89
C GLY A 409 30.85 13.74 11.01
N ARG A 410 31.53 14.06 9.91
CA ARG A 410 31.09 15.04 8.90
C ARG A 410 31.31 14.50 7.50
N LEU A 411 30.39 14.79 6.61
CA LEU A 411 30.54 14.59 5.16
C LEU A 411 30.38 15.96 4.49
N LEU A 412 31.46 16.40 3.87
CA LEU A 412 31.53 17.71 3.22
C LEU A 412 31.47 17.55 1.71
N ILE A 413 30.69 18.40 1.06
CA ILE A 413 30.63 18.58 -0.39
C ILE A 413 31.04 20.02 -0.68
N ASP A 414 32.11 20.20 -1.44
CA ASP A 414 32.71 21.51 -1.75
C ASP A 414 32.90 22.37 -0.50
N GLY A 415 33.39 21.75 0.60
CA GLY A 415 33.64 22.38 1.88
C GLY A 415 32.42 22.61 2.78
N HIS A 416 31.21 22.29 2.35
CA HIS A 416 29.98 22.46 3.12
C HIS A 416 29.49 21.13 3.67
N ASP A 417 29.05 21.11 4.94
CA ASP A 417 28.44 19.91 5.52
C ASP A 417 27.17 19.55 4.74
N LEU A 418 27.11 18.31 4.24
CA LEU A 418 26.01 17.80 3.43
C LEU A 418 24.62 17.99 4.10
N ARG A 419 24.57 17.99 5.45
CA ARG A 419 23.33 18.19 6.21
C ARG A 419 22.78 19.61 6.12
N LEU A 420 23.61 20.58 5.75
CA LEU A 420 23.25 22.00 5.62
C LEU A 420 22.88 22.38 4.18
N LEU A 421 23.17 21.53 3.20
CA LEU A 421 22.84 21.78 1.81
C LEU A 421 21.32 21.66 1.57
N ASP A 422 20.79 22.49 0.67
CA ASP A 422 19.47 22.26 0.11
C ASP A 422 19.44 20.93 -0.64
N LEU A 423 18.69 19.97 -0.12
CA LEU A 423 18.71 18.60 -0.60
C LEU A 423 18.13 18.46 -2.01
N HIS A 424 17.12 19.30 -2.34
CA HIS A 424 16.52 19.30 -3.66
C HIS A 424 17.50 19.79 -4.74
N GLY A 425 18.09 20.96 -4.55
CA GLY A 425 19.10 21.52 -5.45
C GLY A 425 20.36 20.67 -5.55
N TYR A 426 20.78 20.03 -4.43
CA TYR A 426 21.90 19.11 -4.42
C TYR A 426 21.63 17.87 -5.28
N ARG A 427 20.50 17.19 -5.08
CA ARG A 427 20.16 15.97 -5.83
C ARG A 427 19.95 16.20 -7.32
N GLN A 428 19.50 17.36 -7.73
CA GLN A 428 19.39 17.74 -9.15
C GLN A 428 20.75 17.77 -9.87
N ARG A 429 21.85 17.78 -9.13
CA ARG A 429 23.21 17.83 -9.67
C ARG A 429 23.99 16.52 -9.46
N LEU A 430 23.31 15.50 -8.98
CA LEU A 430 23.86 14.16 -8.80
C LEU A 430 23.34 13.22 -9.89
N GLY A 431 24.26 12.53 -10.56
CA GLY A 431 23.91 11.42 -11.43
C GLY A 431 24.07 10.11 -10.67
N VAL A 432 23.01 9.31 -10.59
CA VAL A 432 23.04 8.01 -9.92
C VAL A 432 22.51 6.93 -10.85
N VAL A 433 23.35 5.96 -11.15
CA VAL A 433 22.98 4.75 -11.89
C VAL A 433 23.03 3.56 -10.94
N SER A 434 21.87 2.99 -10.65
CA SER A 434 21.74 1.81 -9.79
C SER A 434 21.99 0.52 -10.55
N GLN A 435 22.34 -0.53 -9.82
CA GLN A 435 22.57 -1.88 -10.32
C GLN A 435 21.44 -2.42 -11.22
N SER A 436 20.19 -2.08 -10.89
CA SER A 436 19.01 -2.42 -11.68
C SER A 436 18.44 -1.15 -12.31
N PRO A 437 18.61 -0.93 -13.63
CA PRO A 437 18.10 0.25 -14.30
C PRO A 437 16.58 0.28 -14.27
N PHE A 438 16.02 1.40 -13.78
CA PHE A 438 14.59 1.62 -13.68
C PHE A 438 14.11 2.64 -14.71
N LEU A 439 13.07 2.28 -15.46
CA LEU A 439 12.39 3.16 -16.41
C LEU A 439 10.93 3.34 -16.01
N PHE A 440 10.46 4.58 -16.11
CA PHE A 440 9.04 4.88 -15.96
C PHE A 440 8.28 4.50 -17.24
N ALA A 441 7.01 4.11 -17.10
CA ALA A 441 6.14 3.86 -18.24
C ALA A 441 6.03 5.12 -19.12
N GLY A 442 6.14 4.95 -20.44
CA GLY A 442 6.20 6.02 -21.43
C GLY A 442 7.24 5.71 -22.52
N SER A 443 7.62 6.70 -23.29
CA SER A 443 8.61 6.53 -24.36
C SER A 443 10.06 6.52 -23.83
N VAL A 444 10.99 6.06 -24.66
CA VAL A 444 12.42 6.19 -24.42
C VAL A 444 12.80 7.67 -24.27
N ALA A 445 12.27 8.55 -25.12
CA ALA A 445 12.49 9.99 -25.06
C ALA A 445 12.06 10.58 -23.70
N ASP A 446 10.87 10.22 -23.20
CA ASP A 446 10.37 10.68 -21.90
C ASP A 446 11.27 10.23 -20.75
N ASN A 447 11.83 9.04 -20.85
CA ASN A 447 12.78 8.53 -19.87
C ASN A 447 14.14 9.22 -19.91
N ILE A 448 14.64 9.64 -21.08
CA ILE A 448 15.88 10.40 -21.22
C ILE A 448 15.69 11.81 -20.65
N ARG A 449 14.61 12.52 -21.02
CA ARG A 449 14.32 13.88 -20.56
C ARG A 449 13.81 13.95 -19.11
N TYR A 450 13.71 12.84 -18.40
CA TYR A 450 13.09 12.77 -17.05
C TYR A 450 13.68 13.77 -16.06
N ALA A 451 14.99 14.02 -16.14
CA ALA A 451 15.69 14.98 -15.27
C ALA A 451 15.54 16.45 -15.75
N ARG A 452 15.21 16.66 -17.02
CA ARG A 452 15.05 17.97 -17.68
C ARG A 452 13.84 17.93 -18.61
N PRO A 453 12.60 18.03 -18.05
CA PRO A 453 11.35 17.82 -18.80
C PRO A 453 11.15 18.84 -19.93
N GLU A 454 11.83 19.99 -19.88
CA GLU A 454 11.78 21.07 -20.87
C GLU A 454 12.56 20.78 -22.16
N MET A 455 13.33 19.68 -22.21
CA MET A 455 14.13 19.34 -23.40
C MET A 455 13.24 19.00 -24.60
N SER A 456 13.60 19.53 -25.76
CA SER A 456 12.94 19.20 -27.03
C SER A 456 13.32 17.80 -27.52
N ASP A 457 12.55 17.25 -28.48
CA ASP A 457 12.86 15.95 -29.09
C ASP A 457 14.19 15.96 -29.84
N GLU A 458 14.56 17.11 -30.44
CA GLU A 458 15.84 17.29 -31.11
C GLU A 458 17.01 17.24 -30.14
N GLU A 459 16.89 17.88 -28.97
CA GLU A 459 17.92 17.86 -27.92
C GLU A 459 18.08 16.44 -27.35
N VAL A 460 16.97 15.72 -27.11
CA VAL A 460 17.00 14.32 -26.66
C VAL A 460 17.70 13.44 -27.71
N ALA A 461 17.37 13.62 -29.00
CA ALA A 461 18.01 12.89 -30.08
C ALA A 461 19.50 13.22 -30.22
N ALA A 462 19.89 14.48 -29.99
CA ALA A 462 21.29 14.88 -30.01
C ALA A 462 22.10 14.20 -28.90
N ILE A 463 21.54 14.10 -27.68
CA ILE A 463 22.15 13.38 -26.56
C ILE A 463 22.24 11.88 -26.85
N ALA A 464 21.16 11.27 -27.34
CA ALA A 464 21.14 9.86 -27.65
C ALA A 464 22.18 9.47 -28.73
N ARG A 465 22.46 10.35 -29.70
CA ARG A 465 23.50 10.16 -30.74
C ARG A 465 24.92 10.24 -30.20
N GLN A 466 25.18 10.85 -29.05
CA GLN A 466 26.51 10.85 -28.43
C GLN A 466 26.95 9.43 -28.02
N ILE A 467 26.00 8.53 -27.78
CA ILE A 467 26.28 7.15 -27.44
C ILE A 467 26.37 6.34 -28.74
N GLY A 468 27.59 5.92 -29.11
CA GLY A 468 27.83 5.05 -30.26
C GLY A 468 27.23 5.56 -31.57
N ASN A 469 27.32 6.87 -31.83
CA ASN A 469 26.73 7.55 -32.99
C ASN A 469 25.21 7.35 -33.17
N GLY A 470 24.53 6.81 -32.17
CA GLY A 470 23.09 6.57 -32.20
C GLY A 470 22.68 5.18 -32.70
N ASP A 471 23.61 4.31 -33.02
CA ASP A 471 23.31 2.95 -33.56
C ASP A 471 22.37 2.15 -32.67
N TRP A 472 22.42 2.35 -31.36
CA TRP A 472 21.54 1.68 -30.41
C TRP A 472 20.06 2.06 -30.59
N MET A 473 19.76 3.26 -31.12
CA MET A 473 18.39 3.69 -31.39
C MET A 473 17.75 2.91 -32.54
N GLU A 474 18.55 2.43 -33.51
CA GLU A 474 18.08 1.60 -34.60
C GLU A 474 17.60 0.21 -34.15
N THR A 475 18.05 -0.22 -32.98
CA THR A 475 17.58 -1.48 -32.36
C THR A 475 16.21 -1.36 -31.70
N LEU A 476 15.66 -0.13 -31.60
CA LEU A 476 14.36 0.15 -31.00
C LEU A 476 13.29 0.20 -32.10
N PRO A 477 12.13 -0.49 -31.94
CA PRO A 477 11.11 -0.60 -32.99
C PRO A 477 10.59 0.73 -33.55
N GLU A 478 10.46 1.75 -32.67
CA GLU A 478 9.97 3.10 -33.01
C GLU A 478 11.00 4.17 -32.62
N GLY A 479 12.30 3.82 -32.61
CA GLY A 479 13.38 4.71 -32.18
C GLY A 479 13.12 5.28 -30.78
N LEU A 480 13.32 6.57 -30.58
CA LEU A 480 13.12 7.23 -29.27
C LEU A 480 11.66 7.28 -28.82
N GLN A 481 10.69 7.05 -29.70
CA GLN A 481 9.26 7.01 -29.35
C GLN A 481 8.81 5.60 -28.89
N THR A 482 9.70 4.60 -28.90
CA THR A 482 9.41 3.24 -28.42
C THR A 482 8.90 3.29 -26.97
N ASP A 483 7.71 2.71 -26.74
CA ASP A 483 7.14 2.53 -25.39
C ASP A 483 7.93 1.48 -24.62
N VAL A 484 8.51 1.89 -23.50
CA VAL A 484 9.35 1.01 -22.67
C VAL A 484 8.55 -0.02 -21.84
N GLY A 485 7.23 0.18 -21.70
CA GLY A 485 6.37 -0.65 -20.84
C GLY A 485 6.60 -0.43 -19.34
N GLU A 486 5.91 -1.20 -18.52
CA GLU A 486 6.08 -1.12 -17.06
C GLU A 486 7.50 -1.53 -16.66
N ARG A 487 8.22 -0.64 -15.95
CA ARG A 487 9.61 -0.83 -15.50
C ARG A 487 10.60 -1.15 -16.64
N GLY A 488 10.29 -0.76 -17.86
CA GLY A 488 11.14 -1.04 -19.02
C GLY A 488 11.06 -2.49 -19.53
N SER A 489 9.95 -3.19 -19.23
CA SER A 489 9.80 -4.64 -19.54
C SER A 489 9.87 -4.97 -21.03
N ARG A 490 9.66 -4.00 -21.93
CA ARG A 490 9.73 -4.20 -23.39
C ARG A 490 11.13 -4.03 -23.96
N LEU A 491 12.09 -3.57 -23.15
CA LEU A 491 13.48 -3.38 -23.55
C LEU A 491 14.38 -4.49 -23.00
N SER A 492 15.44 -4.81 -23.71
CA SER A 492 16.53 -5.65 -23.19
C SER A 492 17.24 -4.98 -22.01
N MET A 493 18.00 -5.74 -21.23
CA MET A 493 18.77 -5.19 -20.11
C MET A 493 19.74 -4.12 -20.59
N GLY A 494 20.45 -4.35 -21.68
CA GLY A 494 21.41 -3.41 -22.28
C GLY A 494 20.72 -2.13 -22.77
N GLN A 495 19.59 -2.25 -23.49
CA GLN A 495 18.83 -1.09 -23.93
C GLN A 495 18.35 -0.24 -22.74
N ARG A 496 17.84 -0.86 -21.66
CA ARG A 496 17.46 -0.14 -20.44
C ARG A 496 18.64 0.63 -19.84
N GLN A 497 19.82 0.02 -19.84
CA GLN A 497 21.03 0.65 -19.33
C GLN A 497 21.44 1.84 -20.19
N LEU A 498 21.41 1.72 -21.52
CA LEU A 498 21.69 2.81 -22.45
C LEU A 498 20.72 3.99 -22.26
N VAL A 499 19.43 3.75 -22.07
CA VAL A 499 18.44 4.79 -21.77
C VAL A 499 18.77 5.51 -20.45
N VAL A 500 19.14 4.77 -19.39
CA VAL A 500 19.54 5.39 -18.11
C VAL A 500 20.83 6.18 -18.24
N LEU A 501 21.82 5.71 -19.02
CA LEU A 501 23.05 6.47 -19.28
C LEU A 501 22.77 7.72 -20.12
N ALA A 502 21.89 7.66 -21.13
CA ALA A 502 21.44 8.82 -21.87
C ALA A 502 20.72 9.85 -20.97
N ARG A 503 19.93 9.39 -19.99
CA ARG A 503 19.32 10.24 -18.94
C ARG A 503 20.40 10.97 -18.12
N MET A 504 21.52 10.30 -17.81
CA MET A 504 22.64 10.92 -17.08
C MET A 504 23.40 11.95 -17.91
N LEU A 505 23.56 11.70 -19.21
CA LEU A 505 24.11 12.70 -20.13
C LEU A 505 23.19 13.93 -20.24
N ALA A 506 21.88 13.72 -20.29
CA ALA A 506 20.89 14.82 -20.29
C ALA A 506 20.93 15.64 -18.99
N LEU A 507 21.15 14.98 -17.85
CA LEU A 507 21.24 15.63 -16.54
C LEU A 507 22.49 16.50 -16.41
N ASP A 508 23.63 16.04 -16.96
CA ASP A 508 24.96 16.68 -16.84
C ASP A 508 25.39 16.92 -15.37
N PRO A 509 25.53 15.87 -14.57
CA PRO A 509 25.77 15.99 -13.14
C PRO A 509 27.20 16.40 -12.79
N GLY A 510 27.37 17.15 -11.69
CA GLY A 510 28.71 17.48 -11.15
C GLY A 510 29.37 16.30 -10.42
N ILE A 511 28.57 15.42 -9.80
CA ILE A 511 29.04 14.19 -9.16
C ILE A 511 28.27 13.02 -9.79
N PHE A 512 28.98 11.97 -10.18
CA PHE A 512 28.40 10.77 -10.78
C PHE A 512 28.67 9.54 -9.91
N ILE A 513 27.64 8.74 -9.66
CA ILE A 513 27.71 7.51 -8.87
C ILE A 513 27.18 6.36 -9.72
N LEU A 514 28.01 5.35 -9.92
CA LEU A 514 27.67 4.14 -10.66
C LEU A 514 27.76 2.93 -9.75
N ASP A 515 26.64 2.24 -9.56
CA ASP A 515 26.60 0.90 -8.94
C ASP A 515 26.44 -0.14 -10.06
N GLU A 516 27.57 -0.71 -10.52
CA GLU A 516 27.65 -1.52 -11.72
C GLU A 516 27.37 -2.99 -11.42
N ALA A 517 26.31 -3.55 -12.02
CA ALA A 517 26.14 -4.99 -12.18
C ALA A 517 25.54 -5.30 -13.56
N THR A 518 26.38 -5.42 -14.55
CA THR A 518 25.99 -5.78 -15.91
C THR A 518 26.38 -7.23 -16.20
N ALA A 519 25.54 -8.17 -15.79
CA ALA A 519 25.61 -9.54 -16.27
C ALA A 519 24.74 -9.68 -17.53
N SER A 520 25.27 -10.34 -18.58
CA SER A 520 24.51 -10.81 -19.75
C SER A 520 24.03 -9.72 -20.73
N VAL A 521 24.94 -8.84 -21.15
CA VAL A 521 24.71 -7.93 -22.27
C VAL A 521 25.54 -8.42 -23.46
N ASP A 522 25.00 -8.31 -24.68
CA ASP A 522 25.74 -8.68 -25.89
C ASP A 522 26.94 -7.73 -26.12
N PRO A 523 27.99 -8.21 -26.82
CA PRO A 523 29.23 -7.43 -26.99
C PRO A 523 29.05 -6.07 -27.68
N PHE A 524 28.09 -5.96 -28.60
CA PHE A 524 27.81 -4.70 -29.30
C PHE A 524 27.22 -3.65 -28.36
N THR A 525 26.20 -4.02 -27.62
CA THR A 525 25.58 -3.15 -26.61
C THR A 525 26.59 -2.83 -25.49
N GLU A 526 27.46 -3.77 -25.13
CA GLU A 526 28.50 -3.54 -24.13
C GLU A 526 29.49 -2.45 -24.56
N ALA A 527 29.93 -2.45 -25.82
CA ALA A 527 30.79 -1.40 -26.35
C ALA A 527 30.12 -0.02 -26.31
N GLN A 528 28.83 0.07 -26.59
CA GLN A 528 28.05 1.31 -26.50
C GLN A 528 27.88 1.80 -25.06
N ILE A 529 27.66 0.89 -24.12
CA ILE A 529 27.62 1.21 -22.68
C ILE A 529 28.96 1.77 -22.24
N GLN A 530 30.08 1.16 -22.68
CA GLN A 530 31.42 1.66 -22.34
C GLN A 530 31.65 3.06 -22.92
N THR A 531 31.29 3.30 -24.17
CA THR A 531 31.37 4.64 -24.79
C THR A 531 30.56 5.67 -24.00
N ALA A 532 29.34 5.30 -23.56
CA ALA A 532 28.51 6.20 -22.75
C ALA A 532 29.16 6.48 -21.38
N LEU A 533 29.73 5.47 -20.73
CA LEU A 533 30.45 5.63 -19.46
C LEU A 533 31.65 6.54 -19.60
N ASP A 534 32.47 6.36 -20.64
CA ASP A 534 33.66 7.20 -20.90
C ASP A 534 33.25 8.68 -21.08
N LEU A 535 32.14 8.94 -21.77
CA LEU A 535 31.59 10.29 -21.93
C LEU A 535 31.12 10.89 -20.60
N ILE A 536 30.46 10.08 -19.75
CA ILE A 536 29.91 10.56 -18.47
C ILE A 536 31.02 10.76 -17.44
N LEU A 537 32.03 9.89 -17.41
CA LEU A 537 33.12 9.95 -16.43
C LEU A 537 34.13 11.07 -16.71
N HIS A 538 34.23 11.52 -17.96
CA HIS A 538 35.22 12.51 -18.37
C HIS A 538 35.02 13.86 -17.65
N ASN A 539 36.07 14.36 -16.99
CA ASN A 539 36.10 15.64 -16.25
C ASN A 539 35.03 15.79 -15.14
N ARG A 540 34.59 14.70 -14.51
CA ARG A 540 33.60 14.72 -13.43
C ARG A 540 34.11 13.91 -12.22
N THR A 541 33.73 14.37 -11.03
CA THR A 541 33.95 13.55 -9.83
C THR A 541 33.07 12.33 -9.88
N SER A 542 33.67 11.14 -9.88
CA SER A 542 32.89 9.91 -9.98
C SER A 542 33.24 8.87 -8.93
N ILE A 543 32.22 8.17 -8.46
CA ILE A 543 32.31 7.04 -7.54
C ILE A 543 31.74 5.82 -8.24
N VAL A 544 32.60 4.86 -8.59
CA VAL A 544 32.20 3.66 -9.29
C VAL A 544 32.33 2.45 -8.36
N ILE A 545 31.21 1.76 -8.09
CA ILE A 545 31.22 0.45 -7.44
C ILE A 545 31.44 -0.58 -8.56
N ALA A 546 32.69 -0.94 -8.75
CA ALA A 546 33.08 -1.66 -9.96
C ALA A 546 32.97 -3.18 -9.79
N HIS A 547 32.31 -3.80 -10.77
CA HIS A 547 32.24 -5.25 -10.97
C HIS A 547 32.89 -5.70 -12.29
N ARG A 548 33.41 -4.74 -13.09
CA ARG A 548 34.11 -5.00 -14.35
C ARG A 548 35.54 -4.47 -14.30
N LEU A 549 36.42 -5.25 -14.92
CA LEU A 549 37.82 -4.88 -14.98
C LEU A 549 38.09 -3.60 -15.78
N SER A 550 37.37 -3.38 -16.88
CA SER A 550 37.50 -2.18 -17.71
C SER A 550 37.24 -0.91 -16.89
N THR A 551 36.18 -0.91 -16.10
CA THR A 551 35.81 0.23 -15.27
C THR A 551 36.78 0.47 -14.11
N VAL A 552 37.31 -0.62 -13.50
CA VAL A 552 38.34 -0.51 -12.46
C VAL A 552 39.63 0.10 -13.01
N LYS A 553 40.05 -0.34 -14.21
CA LYS A 553 41.29 0.16 -14.86
C LYS A 553 41.18 1.63 -15.31
N ALA A 554 39.99 2.09 -15.65
CA ALA A 554 39.76 3.46 -16.10
C ALA A 554 39.72 4.49 -14.95
N ALA A 555 39.61 4.04 -13.70
CA ALA A 555 39.58 4.93 -12.54
C ALA A 555 40.99 5.48 -12.19
N ASP A 556 41.03 6.77 -11.80
CA ASP A 556 42.28 7.43 -11.37
C ASP A 556 42.85 6.80 -10.09
N ARG A 557 41.93 6.36 -9.20
CA ARG A 557 42.33 5.73 -7.93
C ARG A 557 41.35 4.62 -7.57
N ILE A 558 41.87 3.50 -7.12
CA ILE A 558 41.11 2.33 -6.63
C ILE A 558 41.23 2.30 -5.11
N LEU A 559 40.09 2.14 -4.46
CA LEU A 559 39.97 1.97 -3.01
C LEU A 559 39.52 0.56 -2.69
N VAL A 560 40.34 -0.18 -1.98
CA VAL A 560 40.04 -1.53 -1.53
C VAL A 560 39.38 -1.46 -0.15
N LEU A 561 38.14 -1.90 -0.06
CA LEU A 561 37.34 -1.85 1.16
C LEU A 561 37.21 -3.23 1.81
N GLN A 562 37.46 -3.28 3.12
CA GLN A 562 37.21 -4.45 3.95
C GLN A 562 36.61 -4.00 5.28
N GLN A 563 35.44 -4.57 5.64
CA GLN A 563 34.72 -4.29 6.89
C GLN A 563 34.62 -2.77 7.21
N GLY A 564 34.22 -1.98 6.20
CA GLY A 564 34.00 -0.55 6.35
C GLY A 564 35.28 0.32 6.48
N ARG A 565 36.43 -0.22 6.14
CA ARG A 565 37.72 0.50 6.16
C ARG A 565 38.41 0.39 4.83
N ILE A 566 39.17 1.43 4.46
CA ILE A 566 40.06 1.40 3.31
C ILE A 566 41.34 0.69 3.78
N ILE A 567 41.69 -0.43 3.12
CA ILE A 567 42.89 -1.22 3.45
C ILE A 567 44.03 -1.00 2.45
N GLU A 568 43.68 -0.69 1.20
CA GLU A 568 44.65 -0.36 0.14
C GLU A 568 44.06 0.74 -0.74
N GLU A 569 44.95 1.61 -1.25
CA GLU A 569 44.59 2.63 -2.25
C GLU A 569 45.73 2.85 -3.23
N GLY A 570 45.42 3.10 -4.50
CA GLY A 570 46.40 3.35 -5.55
C GLY A 570 45.84 3.13 -6.96
N SER A 571 46.69 3.22 -7.97
CA SER A 571 46.34 2.85 -9.34
C SER A 571 46.29 1.32 -9.51
N HIS A 572 45.67 0.85 -10.60
CA HIS A 572 45.64 -0.57 -10.96
C HIS A 572 47.02 -1.22 -10.94
N GLU A 573 47.99 -0.58 -11.56
CA GLU A 573 49.36 -1.10 -11.67
C GLU A 573 50.08 -1.13 -10.31
N GLN A 574 49.94 -0.05 -9.51
CA GLN A 574 50.51 0.04 -8.17
C GLN A 574 50.00 -1.06 -7.25
N LEU A 575 48.70 -1.27 -7.23
CA LEU A 575 48.08 -2.26 -6.36
C LEU A 575 48.38 -3.70 -6.79
N LEU A 576 48.48 -3.97 -8.09
CA LEU A 576 48.95 -5.28 -8.57
C LEU A 576 50.40 -5.56 -8.18
N ALA A 577 51.28 -4.54 -8.28
CA ALA A 577 52.70 -4.68 -7.90
C ALA A 577 52.90 -4.92 -6.40
N GLN A 578 51.99 -4.41 -5.55
CA GLN A 578 51.97 -4.66 -4.10
C GLN A 578 51.65 -6.11 -3.72
N ALA A 579 51.05 -6.87 -4.65
CA ALA A 579 50.60 -8.26 -4.43
C ALA A 579 49.75 -8.45 -3.15
N GLY A 580 48.95 -7.43 -2.82
CA GLY A 580 48.09 -7.39 -1.65
C GLY A 580 46.65 -7.88 -1.92
N HIS A 581 45.70 -7.38 -1.14
CA HIS A 581 44.27 -7.76 -1.20
C HIS A 581 43.65 -7.47 -2.57
N TYR A 582 44.06 -6.36 -3.21
CA TYR A 582 43.62 -6.05 -4.57
C TYR A 582 44.08 -7.11 -5.58
N ALA A 583 45.31 -7.56 -5.50
CA ALA A 583 45.84 -8.59 -6.39
C ALA A 583 45.07 -9.92 -6.23
N ASP A 584 44.70 -10.27 -4.99
CA ASP A 584 43.86 -11.45 -4.70
C ASP A 584 42.48 -11.31 -5.29
N LEU A 585 41.82 -10.15 -5.12
CA LEU A 585 40.54 -9.83 -5.73
C LEU A 585 40.59 -9.86 -7.26
N TYR A 586 41.66 -9.29 -7.83
CA TYR A 586 41.91 -9.32 -9.27
C TYR A 586 42.02 -10.76 -9.79
N ASN A 587 42.84 -11.59 -9.17
CA ASN A 587 42.99 -12.99 -9.57
C ASN A 587 41.71 -13.81 -9.43
N THR A 588 40.91 -13.52 -8.42
CA THR A 588 39.68 -14.27 -8.13
C THR A 588 38.52 -13.85 -9.03
N TYR A 589 38.29 -12.56 -9.25
CA TYR A 589 37.08 -12.04 -9.90
C TYR A 589 37.33 -11.44 -11.28
N PHE A 590 38.48 -10.82 -11.55
CA PHE A 590 38.71 -10.01 -12.75
C PHE A 590 39.65 -10.67 -13.77
N ARG A 591 40.54 -11.55 -13.35
CA ARG A 591 41.53 -12.18 -14.24
C ARG A 591 40.93 -12.86 -15.45
N HIS A 592 39.75 -13.46 -15.29
CA HIS A 592 39.01 -14.13 -16.37
C HIS A 592 38.48 -13.16 -17.44
N GLN A 593 38.40 -11.86 -17.14
CA GLN A 593 37.98 -10.80 -18.05
C GLN A 593 39.16 -10.12 -18.78
N SER A 594 40.40 -10.46 -18.43
CA SER A 594 41.57 -9.87 -19.09
C SER A 594 41.83 -10.50 -20.45
N LEU A 595 42.19 -9.67 -21.45
CA LEU A 595 42.55 -10.13 -22.80
C LEU A 595 43.73 -11.14 -22.74
N GLU A 596 44.71 -10.92 -21.89
CA GLU A 596 45.86 -11.79 -21.69
C GLU A 596 45.49 -13.21 -21.24
N PHE A 597 44.47 -13.34 -20.39
CA PHE A 597 43.94 -14.67 -19.98
C PHE A 597 43.14 -15.35 -21.09
N ILE A 598 42.37 -14.59 -21.87
CA ILE A 598 41.60 -15.10 -23.00
C ILE A 598 42.52 -15.58 -24.10
N GLU A 599 43.57 -14.81 -24.43
CA GLU A 599 44.59 -15.19 -25.44
C GLU A 599 45.40 -16.42 -25.04
N THR A 600 45.81 -16.50 -23.77
CA THR A 600 46.61 -17.64 -23.24
C THR A 600 45.77 -18.94 -23.25
N ARG A 601 44.48 -18.88 -22.99
CA ARG A 601 43.60 -20.03 -23.09
C ARG A 601 43.22 -20.37 -24.54
N GLY A 602 43.08 -19.37 -25.40
CA GLY A 602 42.87 -19.55 -26.84
C GLY A 602 44.04 -20.34 -27.50
N GLN A 603 45.27 -20.00 -27.11
CA GLN A 603 46.46 -20.69 -27.59
C GLN A 603 46.59 -22.11 -27.00
N SER A 604 46.26 -22.33 -25.75
CA SER A 604 46.26 -23.67 -25.13
C SER A 604 45.17 -24.60 -25.70
N SER A 605 44.01 -24.05 -26.08
CA SER A 605 42.93 -24.82 -26.72
C SER A 605 43.22 -25.18 -28.19
N SER A 606 43.98 -24.37 -28.88
CA SER A 606 44.44 -24.69 -30.23
C SER A 606 45.59 -25.74 -30.24
N ALA A 607 46.42 -25.77 -29.21
CA ALA A 607 47.45 -26.79 -29.07
C ALA A 607 46.94 -28.19 -28.72
N VAL A 608 45.79 -28.27 -27.99
CA VAL A 608 45.13 -29.55 -27.66
C VAL A 608 44.32 -30.12 -28.83
N LYS A 609 43.96 -29.31 -29.84
CA LYS A 609 43.28 -29.77 -31.06
C LYS A 609 44.24 -30.17 -32.19
N ALA A 610 45.57 -29.95 -32.03
CA ALA A 610 46.59 -30.25 -33.02
C ALA A 610 47.49 -31.43 -32.60
N GLY A 611 47.26 -32.10 -31.50
CA GLY A 611 47.82 -33.40 -31.08
C GLY A 611 46.69 -34.40 -30.96
#